data_d2d8d21a6bbde2af7c1a5d92762a7c8c
#
_entry.id   d2d8d21a6bbde2af7c1a5d92762a7c8c
#
_cell.length_a   1.000
_cell.length_b   1.000
_cell.length_c   1.000
_cell.angle_alpha   90.00
_cell.angle_beta   90.00
_cell.angle_gamma   90.00
#
_symmetry.space_group_name_H-M   'P 1'
#
loop_
_entity.id
_entity.type
_entity.pdbx_description
1 polymer ?
#
loop_
_entity_poly.entity_id
_entity_poly.type
_entity_poly.pdbx_seq_one_letter_code
_entity_poly.pdbx_strand_id
1 'polypeptide(L)'
;MYHVPIELQNLTRDILLLLLTFVSWKVTPRKIRQANEYTWFPIVEVAKLFAGIFITIIPAIAILKAGASGALAGIIQSVSNDSGPVNYMYFWLTGILSSFLDNAPTYLVFFNTAGGDPVMLMGKYYDTLLAISAGAVFMGANTYIGTVSYTHLTLPTIYSV
;
A
#
# COMPACT_ATOMS: atom_id res chain seq x y z
N MET A 1 9.64 -16.84 -17.84
CA MET A 1 9.67 -17.24 -16.42
C MET A 1 10.26 -16.08 -15.63
N TYR A 2 9.47 -15.40 -14.81
CA TYR A 2 9.97 -14.33 -13.97
C TYR A 2 10.78 -14.93 -12.83
N HIS A 3 12.11 -14.79 -12.89
CA HIS A 3 12.97 -15.05 -11.73
C HIS A 3 12.82 -13.87 -10.78
N VAL A 4 12.04 -14.07 -9.72
CA VAL A 4 12.07 -13.15 -8.56
C VAL A 4 13.27 -13.59 -7.72
N PRO A 5 14.36 -12.80 -7.63
CA PRO A 5 15.48 -13.15 -6.77
C PRO A 5 14.98 -13.08 -5.31
N ILE A 6 14.82 -14.24 -4.69
CA ILE A 6 14.52 -14.31 -3.26
C ILE A 6 15.84 -14.10 -2.54
N GLU A 7 16.03 -12.92 -2.00
CA GLU A 7 17.19 -12.63 -1.15
C GLU A 7 17.12 -13.50 0.11
N LEU A 8 18.20 -14.19 0.42
CA LEU A 8 18.31 -15.08 1.59
C LEU A 8 17.92 -14.33 2.89
N GLN A 9 18.21 -13.05 2.96
CA GLN A 9 17.86 -12.18 4.09
C GLN A 9 16.33 -12.10 4.27
N ASN A 10 15.57 -11.93 3.20
CA ASN A 10 14.11 -11.85 3.26
C ASN A 10 13.50 -13.18 3.69
N LEU A 11 13.99 -14.28 3.12
CA LEU A 11 13.55 -15.62 3.51
C LEU A 11 13.82 -15.92 4.99
N THR A 12 15.03 -15.59 5.46
CA THR A 12 15.42 -15.78 6.87
C THR A 12 14.52 -14.96 7.81
N ARG A 13 14.26 -13.69 7.47
CA ARG A 13 13.33 -12.83 8.21
C ARG A 13 11.94 -13.46 8.32
N ASP A 14 11.40 -13.91 7.20
CA ASP A 14 10.03 -14.44 7.14
C ASP A 14 9.91 -15.75 7.94
N ILE A 15 10.91 -16.62 7.87
CA ILE A 15 10.97 -17.84 8.69
C ILE A 15 11.06 -17.49 10.18
N LEU A 16 11.89 -16.51 10.57
CA LEU A 16 12.02 -16.09 11.96
C LEU A 16 10.70 -15.50 12.48
N LEU A 17 9.99 -14.69 11.70
CA LEU A 17 8.69 -14.14 12.08
C LEU A 17 7.63 -15.23 12.27
N LEU A 18 7.58 -16.23 11.39
CA LEU A 18 6.68 -17.36 11.53
C LEU A 18 7.01 -18.18 12.79
N LEU A 19 8.29 -18.43 13.05
CA LEU A 19 8.74 -19.15 14.22
C LEU A 19 8.39 -18.40 15.51
N LEU A 20 8.64 -17.09 15.58
CA LEU A 20 8.25 -16.26 16.71
C LEU A 20 6.74 -16.25 16.94
N THR A 21 5.96 -16.16 15.89
CA THR A 21 4.49 -16.25 15.94
C THR A 21 4.06 -17.58 16.53
N PHE A 22 4.63 -18.68 16.07
CA PHE A 22 4.32 -20.03 16.56
C PHE A 22 4.71 -20.19 18.04
N VAL A 23 5.90 -19.74 18.43
CA VAL A 23 6.38 -19.77 19.82
C VAL A 23 5.47 -18.93 20.70
N SER A 24 5.16 -17.70 20.31
CA SER A 24 4.23 -16.83 21.03
C SER A 24 2.87 -17.48 21.21
N TRP A 25 2.33 -18.10 20.17
CA TRP A 25 1.04 -18.79 20.24
C TRP A 25 1.05 -19.99 21.20
N LYS A 26 2.17 -20.73 21.29
CA LYS A 26 2.34 -21.86 22.22
C LYS A 26 2.56 -21.43 23.66
N VAL A 27 3.37 -20.40 23.87
CA VAL A 27 3.76 -19.95 25.22
C VAL A 27 2.66 -19.11 25.88
N THR A 28 1.86 -18.36 25.12
CA THR A 28 0.81 -17.50 25.66
C THR A 28 -0.35 -18.34 26.22
N PRO A 29 -0.67 -18.26 27.54
CA PRO A 29 -1.80 -18.96 28.13
C PRO A 29 -3.14 -18.59 27.51
N ARG A 30 -4.04 -19.57 27.39
CA ARG A 30 -5.38 -19.34 26.84
C ARG A 30 -6.16 -18.24 27.58
N LYS A 31 -5.98 -18.12 28.91
CA LYS A 31 -6.63 -17.07 29.71
C LYS A 31 -6.28 -15.66 29.24
N ILE A 32 -5.01 -15.41 28.90
CA ILE A 32 -4.55 -14.10 28.40
C ILE A 32 -5.16 -13.81 27.03
N ARG A 33 -5.22 -14.81 26.16
CA ARG A 33 -5.83 -14.65 24.82
C ARG A 33 -7.33 -14.37 24.91
N GLN A 34 -8.02 -15.05 25.82
CA GLN A 34 -9.46 -14.83 26.05
C GLN A 34 -9.72 -13.46 26.68
N ALA A 35 -8.88 -13.02 27.63
CA ALA A 35 -9.01 -11.70 28.25
C ALA A 35 -8.76 -10.55 27.23
N ASN A 36 -7.94 -10.78 26.20
CA ASN A 36 -7.70 -9.84 25.12
C ASN A 36 -8.62 -10.05 23.89
N GLU A 37 -9.65 -10.89 24.03
CA GLU A 37 -10.59 -11.21 22.94
C GLU A 37 -9.90 -11.64 21.64
N TYR A 38 -8.72 -12.27 21.76
CA TYR A 38 -7.91 -12.65 20.61
C TYR A 38 -8.61 -13.70 19.75
N THR A 39 -8.82 -13.35 18.48
CA THR A 39 -9.33 -14.25 17.45
C THR A 39 -8.45 -14.18 16.19
N TRP A 40 -8.48 -15.23 15.39
CA TRP A 40 -7.80 -15.26 14.10
C TRP A 40 -8.56 -14.51 13.00
N PHE A 41 -9.80 -14.12 13.27
CA PHE A 41 -10.69 -13.51 12.29
C PHE A 41 -10.06 -12.27 11.60
N PRO A 42 -9.53 -11.26 12.33
CA PRO A 42 -8.95 -10.07 11.72
C PRO A 42 -7.74 -10.41 10.82
N ILE A 43 -6.91 -11.37 11.23
CA ILE A 43 -5.73 -11.78 10.44
C ILE A 43 -6.16 -12.46 9.14
N VAL A 44 -7.16 -13.33 9.18
CA VAL A 44 -7.69 -14.01 7.99
C VAL A 44 -8.38 -13.02 7.06
N GLU A 45 -9.10 -12.06 7.59
CA GLU A 45 -9.76 -11.00 6.81
C GLU A 45 -8.73 -10.14 6.06
N VAL A 46 -7.71 -9.67 6.76
CA VAL A 46 -6.60 -8.90 6.16
C VAL A 46 -5.85 -9.75 5.11
N ALA A 47 -5.58 -11.02 5.39
CA ALA A 47 -4.93 -11.91 4.43
C ALA A 47 -5.74 -12.09 3.14
N LYS A 48 -7.06 -12.23 3.24
CA LYS A 48 -7.96 -12.31 2.07
C LYS A 48 -7.97 -11.00 1.28
N LEU A 49 -8.01 -9.86 1.98
CA LEU A 49 -7.97 -8.53 1.37
C LEU A 49 -6.66 -8.33 0.59
N PHE A 50 -5.53 -8.61 1.20
CA PHE A 50 -4.23 -8.49 0.51
C PHE A 50 -4.10 -9.46 -0.67
N ALA A 51 -4.58 -10.70 -0.54
CA ALA A 51 -4.60 -11.64 -1.66
C ALA A 51 -5.41 -11.07 -2.85
N GLY A 52 -6.57 -10.49 -2.58
CA GLY A 52 -7.37 -9.80 -3.60
C GLY A 52 -6.63 -8.62 -4.24
N ILE A 53 -6.01 -7.77 -3.44
CA ILE A 53 -5.23 -6.61 -3.90
C ILE A 53 -4.07 -7.08 -4.80
N PHE A 54 -3.28 -8.06 -4.38
CA PHE A 54 -2.14 -8.54 -5.17
C PHE A 54 -2.57 -9.18 -6.50
N ILE A 55 -3.68 -9.88 -6.53
CA ILE A 55 -4.21 -10.45 -7.78
C ILE A 55 -4.66 -9.32 -8.73
N THR A 56 -5.34 -8.31 -8.21
CA THR A 56 -5.90 -7.22 -9.04
C THR A 56 -4.86 -6.18 -9.44
N ILE A 57 -3.78 -6.00 -8.69
CA ILE A 57 -2.74 -5.01 -9.01
C ILE A 57 -1.86 -5.45 -10.20
N ILE A 58 -1.74 -6.76 -10.46
CA ILE A 58 -0.94 -7.28 -11.59
C ILE A 58 -1.44 -6.72 -12.94
N PRO A 59 -2.72 -6.86 -13.33
CA PRO A 59 -3.21 -6.27 -14.56
C PRO A 59 -3.20 -4.74 -14.53
N ALA A 60 -3.40 -4.10 -13.38
CA ALA A 60 -3.32 -2.65 -13.26
C ALA A 60 -1.91 -2.13 -13.57
N ILE A 61 -0.87 -2.77 -13.03
CA ILE A 61 0.53 -2.44 -13.34
C ILE A 61 0.85 -2.70 -14.81
N ALA A 62 0.33 -3.77 -15.41
CA ALA A 62 0.52 -4.06 -16.84
C ALA A 62 -0.08 -2.95 -17.72
N ILE A 63 -1.27 -2.45 -17.39
CA ILE A 63 -1.92 -1.33 -18.08
C ILE A 63 -1.11 -0.04 -17.93
N LEU A 64 -0.57 0.24 -16.74
CA LEU A 64 0.27 1.40 -16.49
C LEU A 64 1.59 1.33 -17.25
N LYS A 65 2.23 0.17 -17.31
CA LYS A 65 3.47 -0.05 -18.07
C LYS A 65 3.29 0.09 -19.59
N ALA A 66 2.07 -0.04 -20.11
CA ALA A 66 1.78 0.26 -21.51
C ALA A 66 1.93 1.75 -21.84
N GLY A 67 2.04 2.61 -20.83
CA GLY A 67 2.39 4.03 -20.98
C GLY A 67 1.37 4.80 -21.81
N ALA A 68 1.90 5.66 -22.70
CA ALA A 68 1.09 6.51 -23.56
C ALA A 68 0.26 5.74 -24.62
N SER A 69 0.51 4.44 -24.82
CA SER A 69 -0.30 3.57 -25.70
C SER A 69 -1.37 2.75 -24.93
N GLY A 70 -1.40 2.86 -23.60
CA GLY A 70 -2.35 2.14 -22.74
C GLY A 70 -3.66 2.86 -22.50
N ALA A 71 -4.60 2.17 -21.85
CA ALA A 71 -5.91 2.72 -21.48
C ALA A 71 -5.83 3.94 -20.53
N LEU A 72 -4.72 4.09 -19.80
CA LEU A 72 -4.48 5.20 -18.87
C LEU A 72 -3.56 6.29 -19.47
N ALA A 73 -3.41 6.35 -20.79
CA ALA A 73 -2.56 7.33 -21.47
C ALA A 73 -2.84 8.78 -21.02
N GLY A 74 -4.12 9.16 -20.87
CA GLY A 74 -4.48 10.49 -20.40
C GLY A 74 -3.98 10.83 -19.00
N ILE A 75 -3.99 9.88 -18.08
CA ILE A 75 -3.44 10.06 -16.73
C ILE A 75 -1.91 10.19 -16.79
N ILE A 76 -1.25 9.33 -17.55
CA ILE A 76 0.20 9.34 -17.68
C ILE A 76 0.67 10.65 -18.33
N GLN A 77 -0.03 11.15 -19.34
CA GLN A 77 0.26 12.45 -19.95
C GLN A 77 0.04 13.62 -19.00
N SER A 78 -0.93 13.53 -18.09
CA SER A 78 -1.18 14.59 -17.11
C SER A 78 -0.11 14.65 -15.99
N VAL A 79 0.49 13.51 -15.63
CA VAL A 79 1.53 13.45 -14.59
C VAL A 79 2.95 13.61 -15.13
N SER A 80 3.12 13.60 -16.46
CA SER A 80 4.45 13.73 -17.11
C SER A 80 4.35 14.66 -18.30
N ASN A 81 5.32 15.54 -18.45
CA ASN A 81 5.51 16.40 -19.63
C ASN A 81 6.90 16.20 -20.20
N ASP A 82 7.22 16.92 -21.27
CA ASP A 82 8.54 16.84 -21.94
C ASP A 82 9.71 17.20 -21.03
N SER A 83 9.45 17.93 -19.94
CA SER A 83 10.45 18.32 -18.93
C SER A 83 10.62 17.31 -17.79
N GLY A 84 9.75 16.29 -17.71
CA GLY A 84 9.77 15.26 -16.68
C GLY A 84 8.46 15.11 -15.88
N PRO A 85 8.51 14.48 -14.69
CA PRO A 85 7.34 14.28 -13.86
C PRO A 85 6.81 15.59 -13.27
N VAL A 86 5.48 15.72 -13.28
CA VAL A 86 4.77 16.91 -12.77
C VAL A 86 4.36 16.66 -11.33
N ASN A 87 5.17 17.07 -10.36
CA ASN A 87 5.05 16.68 -8.95
C ASN A 87 3.69 17.04 -8.32
N TYR A 88 3.13 18.23 -8.62
CA TYR A 88 1.83 18.63 -8.09
C TYR A 88 0.69 17.73 -8.61
N MET A 89 0.78 17.25 -9.86
CA MET A 89 -0.21 16.32 -10.41
C MET A 89 -0.09 14.94 -9.76
N TYR A 90 1.14 14.47 -9.51
CA TYR A 90 1.36 13.25 -8.73
C TYR A 90 0.73 13.35 -7.34
N PHE A 91 0.92 14.47 -6.65
CA PHE A 91 0.32 14.69 -5.33
C PHE A 91 -1.22 14.63 -5.37
N TRP A 92 -1.84 15.42 -6.26
CA TRP A 92 -3.29 15.51 -6.32
C TRP A 92 -3.96 14.22 -6.80
N LEU A 93 -3.46 13.60 -7.87
CA LEU A 93 -4.04 12.37 -8.39
C LEU A 93 -3.85 11.20 -7.44
N THR A 94 -2.68 11.07 -6.83
CA THR A 94 -2.44 10.07 -5.78
C THR A 94 -3.37 10.32 -4.60
N GLY A 95 -3.51 11.56 -4.17
CA GLY A 95 -4.36 11.92 -3.04
C GLY A 95 -5.85 11.66 -3.29
N ILE A 96 -6.36 12.09 -4.43
CA ILE A 96 -7.77 11.83 -4.81
C ILE A 96 -8.02 10.32 -4.82
N LEU A 97 -7.16 9.54 -5.46
CA LEU A 97 -7.33 8.09 -5.50
C LEU A 97 -7.22 7.46 -4.12
N SER A 98 -6.29 7.92 -3.28
CA SER A 98 -6.10 7.43 -1.91
C SER A 98 -7.27 7.78 -0.99
N SER A 99 -8.06 8.81 -1.31
CA SER A 99 -9.28 9.13 -0.56
C SER A 99 -10.38 8.07 -0.75
N PHE A 100 -10.35 7.28 -1.83
CA PHE A 100 -11.33 6.23 -2.12
C PHE A 100 -10.77 4.82 -1.99
N LEU A 101 -9.46 4.66 -2.16
CA LEU A 101 -8.76 3.39 -2.03
C LEU A 101 -7.80 3.47 -0.84
N ASP A 102 -7.37 2.31 -0.36
CA ASP A 102 -6.29 2.25 0.63
C ASP A 102 -5.00 2.90 0.09
N ASN A 103 -4.25 3.54 0.96
CA ASN A 103 -3.02 4.25 0.63
C ASN A 103 -1.93 3.36 0.01
N ALA A 104 -1.79 2.12 0.47
CA ALA A 104 -0.74 1.21 -0.01
C ALA A 104 -0.89 0.83 -1.50
N PRO A 105 -2.04 0.33 -1.99
CA PRO A 105 -2.21 0.06 -3.41
C PRO A 105 -2.13 1.32 -4.26
N THR A 106 -2.64 2.45 -3.77
CA THR A 106 -2.55 3.74 -4.46
C THR A 106 -1.11 4.18 -4.64
N TYR A 107 -0.30 4.10 -3.56
CA TYR A 107 1.13 4.39 -3.63
C TYR A 107 1.83 3.53 -4.69
N LEU A 108 1.59 2.21 -4.69
CA LEU A 108 2.21 1.29 -5.65
C LEU A 108 1.85 1.62 -7.10
N VAL A 109 0.62 2.02 -7.37
CA VAL A 109 0.18 2.43 -8.71
C VAL A 109 1.00 3.63 -9.19
N PHE A 110 1.05 4.72 -8.42
CA PHE A 110 1.76 5.93 -8.82
C PHE A 110 3.29 5.78 -8.77
N PHE A 111 3.83 4.98 -7.86
CA PHE A 111 5.23 4.60 -7.85
C PHE A 111 5.64 3.92 -9.18
N ASN A 112 4.84 2.98 -9.67
CA ASN A 112 5.08 2.33 -10.95
C ASN A 112 4.84 3.28 -12.15
N THR A 113 3.88 4.20 -12.05
CA THR A 113 3.66 5.24 -13.08
C THR A 113 4.88 6.18 -13.20
N ALA A 114 5.55 6.47 -12.10
CA ALA A 114 6.77 7.28 -12.04
C ALA A 114 8.06 6.52 -12.47
N GLY A 115 7.90 5.30 -12.99
CA GLY A 115 9.00 4.48 -13.50
C GLY A 115 9.30 3.23 -12.67
N GLY A 116 8.87 3.16 -11.40
CA GLY A 116 8.99 1.98 -10.54
C GLY A 116 10.43 1.62 -10.10
N ASP A 117 11.38 2.50 -10.36
CA ASP A 117 12.78 2.32 -9.93
C ASP A 117 13.03 3.06 -8.61
N PRO A 118 13.25 2.34 -7.50
CA PRO A 118 13.44 2.95 -6.19
C PRO A 118 14.71 3.81 -6.13
N VAL A 119 15.79 3.45 -6.83
CA VAL A 119 17.04 4.19 -6.81
C VAL A 119 16.88 5.54 -7.52
N MET A 120 16.24 5.54 -8.68
CA MET A 120 15.91 6.76 -9.42
C MET A 120 14.97 7.68 -8.65
N LEU A 121 13.94 7.11 -8.02
CA LEU A 121 12.95 7.86 -7.26
C LEU A 121 13.48 8.41 -5.94
N MET A 122 14.36 7.70 -5.24
CA MET A 122 15.05 8.22 -4.05
C MET A 122 16.16 9.22 -4.37
N GLY A 123 16.64 9.23 -5.59
CA GLY A 123 17.69 10.14 -6.05
C GLY A 123 17.15 11.28 -6.89
N LYS A 124 17.18 11.11 -8.21
CA LYS A 124 16.86 12.16 -9.20
C LYS A 124 15.42 12.68 -9.09
N TYR A 125 14.46 11.82 -8.75
CA TYR A 125 13.03 12.14 -8.68
C TYR A 125 12.50 12.11 -7.24
N TYR A 126 13.33 12.53 -6.28
CA TYR A 126 12.96 12.58 -4.85
C TYR A 126 11.67 13.37 -4.60
N ASP A 127 11.51 14.52 -5.22
CA ASP A 127 10.30 15.35 -5.07
C ASP A 127 9.05 14.66 -5.62
N THR A 128 9.19 13.86 -6.67
CA THR A 128 8.08 13.04 -7.21
C THR A 128 7.68 11.95 -6.21
N LEU A 129 8.66 11.26 -5.64
CA LEU A 129 8.41 10.25 -4.61
C LEU A 129 7.77 10.86 -3.37
N LEU A 130 8.24 12.03 -2.96
CA LEU A 130 7.67 12.80 -1.85
C LEU A 130 6.21 13.19 -2.13
N ALA A 131 5.91 13.67 -3.34
CA ALA A 131 4.57 14.04 -3.76
C ALA A 131 3.61 12.83 -3.74
N ILE A 132 4.04 11.68 -4.24
CA ILE A 132 3.27 10.43 -4.20
C ILE A 132 3.01 10.00 -2.74
N SER A 133 4.06 9.99 -1.92
CA SER A 133 3.97 9.58 -0.51
C SER A 133 3.05 10.49 0.29
N ALA A 134 3.22 11.80 0.13
CA ALA A 134 2.40 12.81 0.82
C ALA A 134 0.94 12.73 0.36
N GLY A 135 0.67 12.64 -0.94
CA GLY A 135 -0.67 12.47 -1.49
C GLY A 135 -1.36 11.21 -0.94
N ALA A 136 -0.67 10.07 -0.98
CA ALA A 136 -1.22 8.82 -0.50
C ALA A 136 -1.58 8.85 1.00
N VAL A 137 -0.72 9.44 1.84
CA VAL A 137 -0.92 9.43 3.30
C VAL A 137 -1.88 10.52 3.74
N PHE A 138 -1.65 11.79 3.36
CA PHE A 138 -2.45 12.91 3.87
C PHE A 138 -3.88 12.91 3.37
N MET A 139 -4.09 12.61 2.10
CA MET A 139 -5.44 12.61 1.53
C MET A 139 -6.18 11.30 1.76
N GLY A 140 -5.49 10.19 2.04
CA GLY A 140 -6.12 8.96 2.49
C GLY A 140 -6.86 9.13 3.82
N ALA A 141 -6.41 10.06 4.67
CA ALA A 141 -7.07 10.39 5.94
C ALA A 141 -8.37 11.21 5.80
N ASN A 142 -8.69 11.74 4.61
CA ASN A 142 -9.88 12.57 4.38
C ASN A 142 -11.20 11.79 4.39
N THR A 143 -11.17 10.48 4.20
CA THR A 143 -12.38 9.65 4.15
C THR A 143 -12.23 8.42 5.03
N TYR A 144 -13.36 7.88 5.48
CA TYR A 144 -13.42 6.60 6.20
C TYR A 144 -12.93 5.41 5.38
N ILE A 145 -12.98 5.52 4.07
CA ILE A 145 -12.63 4.44 3.14
C ILE A 145 -11.12 4.39 2.94
N GLY A 146 -10.45 5.56 2.92
CA GLY A 146 -9.04 5.68 2.58
C GLY A 146 -8.06 5.20 3.66
N THR A 147 -8.49 5.07 4.91
CA THR A 147 -7.58 4.65 6.00
C THR A 147 -8.31 3.91 7.11
N VAL A 148 -7.99 2.63 7.27
CA VAL A 148 -8.51 1.78 8.36
C VAL A 148 -8.16 2.34 9.75
N SER A 149 -7.01 2.99 9.88
CA SER A 149 -6.55 3.61 11.14
C SER A 149 -7.51 4.69 11.65
N TYR A 150 -8.13 5.46 10.76
CA TYR A 150 -9.09 6.50 11.13
C TYR A 150 -10.40 5.91 11.65
N THR A 151 -10.84 4.81 11.07
CA THR A 151 -12.04 4.08 11.49
C THR A 151 -11.89 3.55 12.91
N HIS A 152 -10.71 3.06 13.28
CA HIS A 152 -10.44 2.57 14.63
C HIS A 152 -10.31 3.67 15.69
N LEU A 153 -9.88 4.88 15.31
CA LEU A 153 -9.75 6.01 16.24
C LEU A 153 -11.09 6.73 16.48
N THR A 154 -12.00 6.74 15.51
CA THR A 154 -13.26 7.49 15.61
C THR A 154 -14.43 6.66 16.13
N LEU A 155 -14.47 5.37 15.86
CA LEU A 155 -15.54 4.49 16.35
C LEU A 155 -15.66 4.43 17.89
N PRO A 156 -14.56 4.30 18.68
CA PRO A 156 -14.65 4.30 20.13
C PRO A 156 -15.12 5.63 20.73
N THR A 157 -14.84 6.75 20.09
CA THR A 157 -15.27 8.07 20.57
C THR A 157 -16.74 8.38 20.30
N ILE A 158 -17.35 7.75 19.32
CA ILE A 158 -18.78 7.91 19.01
C ILE A 158 -19.65 7.10 19.99
N TYR A 159 -19.14 6.00 20.53
CA TYR A 159 -19.87 5.13 21.47
C TYR A 159 -19.61 5.41 22.96
N SER A 160 -18.79 6.41 23.29
CA SER A 160 -18.49 6.82 24.68
C SER A 160 -19.34 8.00 25.19
N VAL A 161 -20.45 8.30 24.52
CA VAL A 161 -21.43 9.34 24.98
C VAL A 161 -22.69 8.69 25.50
#